data_70d4b3bd3bd78000b09b06aac11ea1b2
#
_entry.id   70d4b3bd3bd78000b09b06aac11ea1b2
#
_cell.length_a   1.000
_cell.length_b   1.000
_cell.length_c   1.000
_cell.angle_alpha   90.00
_cell.angle_beta   90.00
_cell.angle_gamma   90.00
#
_symmetry.space_group_name_H-M   'P 1'
#
loop_
_entity.id
_entity.type
_entity.pdbx_description
1 polymer ?
#
loop_
_entity_poly.entity_id
_entity_poly.type
_entity_poly.pdbx_seq_one_letter_code
_entity_poly.pdbx_strand_id
1 'polypeptide(L)'
;MSKTFNIYCDESTHMMHDGHPYMLLSYTSIAYPKIRKAKDAIKAIKERHNYTEEFKWTNVHQATYKVYADLIDWFFMNDLEFRAIIIDKSEIDESRKDYTYNDFYYKMYYQLLHQKVNSENTYNVYLDIKDTCSSAKLARLKKIMENNSSIRTLQFIRSHESVFVQLADVFMGAINYNLRLEKGDVQGTMKAKLSLIEKIKKHSNISLNSSTLLSRRKFNLFFISLK
;
A
#
# COMPACT_ATOMS: atom_id res chain seq x y z
N MET A 1 -12.80 15.63 19.90
CA MET A 1 -13.23 14.22 19.94
C MET A 1 -12.24 13.36 19.16
N SER A 2 -11.74 12.29 19.75
CA SER A 2 -10.86 11.32 19.08
C SER A 2 -11.60 10.67 17.91
N LYS A 3 -10.94 10.53 16.75
CA LYS A 3 -11.48 9.87 15.57
C LYS A 3 -10.92 8.44 15.48
N THR A 4 -11.72 7.52 14.98
CA THR A 4 -11.25 6.16 14.68
C THR A 4 -10.96 6.03 13.19
N PHE A 5 -9.79 5.51 12.87
CA PHE A 5 -9.36 5.20 11.49
C PHE A 5 -9.11 3.72 11.32
N ASN A 6 -9.46 3.19 10.15
CA ASN A 6 -8.98 1.89 9.72
C ASN A 6 -7.81 2.10 8.75
N ILE A 7 -6.76 1.32 8.97
CA ILE A 7 -5.55 1.26 8.15
C ILE A 7 -5.48 -0.14 7.55
N TYR A 8 -5.37 -0.24 6.24
CA TYR A 8 -5.31 -1.49 5.50
C TYR A 8 -3.96 -1.57 4.80
N CYS A 9 -3.10 -2.47 5.26
CA CYS A 9 -1.74 -2.62 4.79
C CYS A 9 -1.61 -3.76 3.79
N ASP A 10 -0.75 -3.57 2.82
CA ASP A 10 -0.33 -4.59 1.88
C ASP A 10 1.16 -4.43 1.56
N GLU A 11 1.79 -5.48 1.02
CA GLU A 11 3.19 -5.51 0.64
C GLU A 11 3.37 -6.12 -0.75
N SER A 12 4.36 -5.65 -1.47
CA SER A 12 4.69 -6.14 -2.79
C SER A 12 6.18 -6.43 -2.91
N THR A 13 6.50 -7.54 -3.62
CA THR A 13 7.90 -7.91 -3.92
C THR A 13 8.80 -7.91 -2.69
N HIS A 14 8.29 -8.42 -1.58
CA HIS A 14 8.95 -8.37 -0.28
C HIS A 14 10.08 -9.38 -0.10
N MET A 15 10.16 -10.43 -0.93
CA MET A 15 11.23 -11.43 -0.85
C MET A 15 12.52 -10.88 -1.47
N MET A 16 13.68 -11.12 -0.81
CA MET A 16 14.95 -10.56 -1.24
C MET A 16 15.39 -11.02 -2.63
N HIS A 17 15.15 -12.29 -2.98
CA HIS A 17 15.64 -12.91 -4.22
C HIS A 17 14.51 -13.25 -5.20
N ASP A 18 13.46 -12.42 -5.28
CA ASP A 18 12.31 -12.61 -6.17
C ASP A 18 12.52 -12.01 -7.58
N GLY A 19 13.72 -11.50 -7.88
CA GLY A 19 14.04 -10.88 -9.16
C GLY A 19 13.48 -9.45 -9.34
N HIS A 20 12.91 -8.87 -8.29
CA HIS A 20 12.41 -7.50 -8.30
C HIS A 20 13.35 -6.55 -7.54
N PRO A 21 13.73 -5.38 -8.11
CA PRO A 21 14.71 -4.49 -7.50
C PRO A 21 14.18 -3.74 -6.27
N TYR A 22 12.86 -3.60 -6.15
CA TYR A 22 12.25 -2.81 -5.06
C TYR A 22 11.34 -3.68 -4.20
N MET A 23 11.36 -3.42 -2.89
CA MET A 23 10.37 -3.88 -1.92
C MET A 23 9.45 -2.72 -1.56
N LEU A 24 8.15 -2.94 -1.58
CA LEU A 24 7.15 -1.94 -1.23
C LEU A 24 6.26 -2.44 -0.09
N LEU A 25 6.04 -1.55 0.89
CA LEU A 25 5.01 -1.71 1.91
C LEU A 25 4.10 -0.50 1.84
N SER A 26 2.79 -0.70 1.91
CA SER A 26 1.86 0.42 1.84
C SER A 26 0.66 0.27 2.76
N TYR A 27 -0.06 1.35 2.92
CA TYR A 27 -1.41 1.31 3.47
C TYR A 27 -2.37 2.24 2.72
N THR A 28 -3.65 1.90 2.77
CA THR A 28 -4.75 2.84 2.62
C THR A 28 -5.39 3.10 3.98
N SER A 29 -5.79 4.35 4.25
CA SER A 29 -6.41 4.74 5.51
C SER A 29 -7.72 5.49 5.25
N ILE A 30 -8.74 5.15 6.04
CA ILE A 30 -10.07 5.75 5.96
C ILE A 30 -10.66 5.93 7.36
N ALA A 31 -11.38 7.03 7.59
CA ALA A 31 -12.13 7.23 8.83
C ALA A 31 -13.24 6.17 8.95
N TYR A 32 -13.36 5.55 10.13
CA TYR A 32 -14.29 4.44 10.39
C TYR A 32 -15.73 4.72 9.94
N PRO A 33 -16.34 5.90 10.21
CA PRO A 33 -17.71 6.18 9.78
C PRO A 33 -17.90 6.24 8.26
N LYS A 34 -16.82 6.41 7.48
CA LYS A 34 -16.87 6.52 6.01
C LYS A 34 -16.78 5.18 5.29
N ILE A 35 -16.43 4.09 5.99
CA ILE A 35 -16.13 2.78 5.41
C ILE A 35 -17.31 2.23 4.61
N ARG A 36 -18.52 2.25 5.17
CA ARG A 36 -19.71 1.71 4.51
C ARG A 36 -19.96 2.44 3.18
N LYS A 37 -20.04 3.76 3.23
CA LYS A 37 -20.25 4.58 2.02
C LYS A 37 -19.17 4.36 0.96
N ALA A 38 -17.92 4.21 1.39
CA ALA A 38 -16.80 3.93 0.48
C ALA A 38 -16.93 2.56 -0.19
N LYS A 39 -17.29 1.51 0.57
CA LYS A 39 -17.53 0.16 0.03
C LYS A 39 -18.68 0.17 -0.98
N ASP A 40 -19.79 0.83 -0.65
CA ASP A 40 -20.95 0.92 -1.54
C ASP A 40 -20.61 1.65 -2.86
N ALA A 41 -19.81 2.74 -2.78
CA ALA A 41 -19.37 3.47 -3.97
C ALA A 41 -18.44 2.62 -4.86
N ILE A 42 -17.49 1.88 -4.28
CA ILE A 42 -16.59 1.00 -5.05
C ILE A 42 -17.36 -0.17 -5.65
N LYS A 43 -18.36 -0.71 -4.93
CA LYS A 43 -19.26 -1.74 -5.44
C LYS A 43 -20.01 -1.22 -6.67
N ALA A 44 -20.57 0.01 -6.62
CA ALA A 44 -21.24 0.63 -7.75
C ALA A 44 -20.31 0.86 -8.96
N ILE A 45 -19.00 1.15 -8.72
CA ILE A 45 -18.00 1.20 -9.80
C ILE A 45 -17.86 -0.17 -10.46
N LYS A 46 -17.72 -1.25 -9.68
CA LYS A 46 -17.62 -2.61 -10.20
C LYS A 46 -18.86 -3.00 -11.02
N GLU A 47 -20.06 -2.73 -10.49
CA GLU A 47 -21.33 -3.03 -11.15
C GLU A 47 -21.48 -2.31 -12.50
N ARG A 48 -21.11 -1.02 -12.55
CA ARG A 48 -21.14 -0.22 -13.80
C ARG A 48 -20.32 -0.81 -14.92
N HIS A 49 -19.20 -1.46 -14.57
CA HIS A 49 -18.27 -2.07 -15.53
C HIS A 49 -18.42 -3.58 -15.66
N ASN A 50 -19.42 -4.19 -15.02
CA ASN A 50 -19.59 -5.66 -14.93
C ASN A 50 -18.30 -6.36 -14.48
N TYR A 51 -17.59 -5.74 -13.52
CA TYR A 51 -16.31 -6.24 -13.00
C TYR A 51 -16.52 -7.01 -11.68
N THR A 52 -16.27 -8.31 -11.68
CA THR A 52 -16.47 -9.21 -10.52
C THR A 52 -15.19 -9.57 -9.80
N GLU A 53 -14.06 -9.42 -10.45
CA GLU A 53 -12.74 -9.79 -9.95
C GLU A 53 -12.27 -8.89 -8.79
N GLU A 54 -11.25 -9.34 -8.07
CA GLU A 54 -10.51 -8.47 -7.15
C GLU A 54 -9.72 -7.41 -7.93
N PHE A 55 -9.62 -6.22 -7.37
CA PHE A 55 -8.69 -5.22 -7.90
C PHE A 55 -7.26 -5.64 -7.54
N LYS A 56 -6.51 -6.05 -8.56
CA LYS A 56 -5.07 -6.37 -8.50
C LYS A 56 -4.34 -5.72 -9.65
N TRP A 57 -3.16 -5.20 -9.41
CA TRP A 57 -2.36 -4.61 -10.49
C TRP A 57 -2.08 -5.58 -11.64
N THR A 58 -1.99 -6.87 -11.34
CA THR A 58 -1.82 -7.92 -12.35
C THR A 58 -3.00 -8.03 -13.30
N ASN A 59 -4.21 -7.67 -12.87
CA ASN A 59 -5.44 -7.72 -13.67
C ASN A 59 -5.67 -6.44 -14.52
N VAL A 60 -4.72 -5.49 -14.51
CA VAL A 60 -4.79 -4.29 -15.35
C VAL A 60 -4.40 -4.61 -16.77
N HIS A 61 -5.36 -4.52 -17.68
CA HIS A 61 -5.20 -4.65 -19.13
C HIS A 61 -6.25 -3.77 -19.85
N GLN A 62 -6.24 -3.77 -21.20
CA GLN A 62 -7.06 -2.83 -21.96
C GLN A 62 -8.57 -2.96 -21.67
N ALA A 63 -9.09 -4.18 -21.49
CA ALA A 63 -10.50 -4.39 -21.21
C ALA A 63 -10.93 -3.92 -19.81
N THR A 64 -10.02 -4.00 -18.82
CA THR A 64 -10.28 -3.58 -17.44
C THR A 64 -9.88 -2.12 -17.15
N TYR A 65 -9.24 -1.44 -18.09
CA TYR A 65 -8.73 -0.07 -17.90
C TYR A 65 -9.77 0.88 -17.29
N LYS A 66 -11.01 0.89 -17.81
CA LYS A 66 -12.04 1.84 -17.40
C LYS A 66 -12.41 1.69 -15.92
N VAL A 67 -12.58 0.47 -15.43
CA VAL A 67 -12.96 0.24 -14.02
C VAL A 67 -11.82 0.67 -13.07
N TYR A 68 -10.56 0.44 -13.44
CA TYR A 68 -9.41 0.92 -12.67
C TYR A 68 -9.25 2.44 -12.74
N ALA A 69 -9.53 3.05 -13.89
CA ALA A 69 -9.51 4.50 -14.04
C ALA A 69 -10.56 5.17 -13.14
N ASP A 70 -11.80 4.65 -13.10
CA ASP A 70 -12.86 5.13 -12.22
C ASP A 70 -12.54 4.92 -10.74
N LEU A 71 -11.90 3.80 -10.38
CA LEU A 71 -11.44 3.53 -9.02
C LEU A 71 -10.39 4.56 -8.56
N ILE A 72 -9.43 4.88 -9.42
CA ILE A 72 -8.39 5.89 -9.14
C ILE A 72 -9.02 7.28 -9.00
N ASP A 73 -9.91 7.68 -9.92
CA ASP A 73 -10.63 8.95 -9.82
C ASP A 73 -11.41 9.03 -8.50
N TRP A 74 -12.14 7.97 -8.19
CA TRP A 74 -12.89 7.89 -6.93
C TRP A 74 -12.00 8.05 -5.71
N PHE A 75 -10.85 7.37 -5.67
CA PHE A 75 -9.90 7.51 -4.56
C PHE A 75 -9.48 8.97 -4.37
N PHE A 76 -9.05 9.65 -5.44
CA PHE A 76 -8.57 11.03 -5.34
C PHE A 76 -9.67 12.03 -4.99
N MET A 77 -10.92 11.78 -5.35
CA MET A 77 -12.08 12.60 -5.03
C MET A 77 -12.62 12.41 -3.61
N ASN A 78 -12.22 11.35 -2.92
CA ASN A 78 -12.73 11.01 -1.59
C ASN A 78 -11.64 11.13 -0.52
N ASP A 79 -12.07 11.17 0.75
CA ASP A 79 -11.19 11.39 1.90
C ASP A 79 -10.59 10.06 2.39
N LEU A 80 -9.73 9.50 1.55
CA LEU A 80 -8.83 8.39 1.89
C LEU A 80 -7.39 8.87 1.78
N GLU A 81 -6.50 8.19 2.48
CA GLU A 81 -5.07 8.43 2.38
C GLU A 81 -4.37 7.17 1.90
N PHE A 82 -3.30 7.35 1.14
CA PHE A 82 -2.38 6.29 0.75
C PHE A 82 -0.96 6.69 1.16
N ARG A 83 -0.21 5.74 1.69
CA ARG A 83 1.22 5.89 1.93
C ARG A 83 1.94 4.62 1.53
N ALA A 84 3.09 4.77 0.90
CA ALA A 84 4.01 3.67 0.64
C ALA A 84 5.43 3.99 1.11
N ILE A 85 6.12 2.96 1.60
CA ILE A 85 7.57 2.93 1.76
C ILE A 85 8.13 2.13 0.60
N ILE A 86 9.15 2.67 -0.04
CA ILE A 86 9.85 2.06 -1.15
C ILE A 86 11.31 1.84 -0.73
N ILE A 87 11.79 0.61 -0.87
CA ILE A 87 13.13 0.19 -0.49
C ILE A 87 13.82 -0.36 -1.73
N ASP A 88 14.98 0.18 -2.09
CA ASP A 88 15.84 -0.45 -3.08
C ASP A 88 16.56 -1.64 -2.39
N LYS A 89 16.30 -2.85 -2.88
CA LYS A 89 16.86 -4.07 -2.30
C LYS A 89 18.38 -4.13 -2.38
N SER A 90 18.99 -3.42 -3.33
CA SER A 90 20.44 -3.33 -3.45
C SER A 90 21.11 -2.59 -2.27
N GLU A 91 20.35 -1.82 -1.49
CA GLU A 91 20.84 -1.13 -0.31
C GLU A 91 20.74 -1.98 0.98
N ILE A 92 20.13 -3.18 0.91
CA ILE A 92 19.97 -4.06 2.06
C ILE A 92 21.25 -4.88 2.24
N ASP A 93 21.93 -4.65 3.35
CA ASP A 93 23.11 -5.43 3.73
C ASP A 93 22.73 -6.66 4.57
N GLU A 94 22.58 -7.81 3.90
CA GLU A 94 22.27 -9.09 4.54
C GLU A 94 23.44 -9.68 5.31
N SER A 95 24.67 -9.17 5.10
CA SER A 95 25.89 -9.69 5.76
C SER A 95 26.05 -9.23 7.20
N ARG A 96 25.27 -8.26 7.65
CA ARG A 96 25.33 -7.74 9.01
C ARG A 96 24.98 -8.82 10.03
N LYS A 97 25.81 -8.96 11.06
CA LYS A 97 25.66 -9.99 12.13
C LYS A 97 24.31 -9.92 12.87
N ASP A 98 23.71 -8.73 12.95
CA ASP A 98 22.44 -8.47 13.60
C ASP A 98 21.25 -8.48 12.63
N TYR A 99 21.49 -8.77 11.33
CA TYR A 99 20.47 -8.82 10.33
C TYR A 99 19.65 -10.10 10.42
N THR A 100 18.35 -9.95 10.55
CA THR A 100 17.38 -10.98 10.19
C THR A 100 16.30 -10.36 9.31
N TYR A 101 15.90 -11.07 8.28
CA TYR A 101 14.83 -10.61 7.41
C TYR A 101 13.55 -10.21 8.19
N ASN A 102 13.21 -11.01 9.21
CA ASN A 102 12.03 -10.73 10.02
C ASN A 102 12.15 -9.41 10.81
N ASP A 103 13.32 -9.12 11.39
CA ASP A 103 13.54 -7.87 12.13
C ASP A 103 13.50 -6.66 11.20
N PHE A 104 14.10 -6.80 10.01
CA PHE A 104 14.04 -5.78 8.98
C PHE A 104 12.58 -5.51 8.57
N TYR A 105 11.82 -6.55 8.26
CA TYR A 105 10.41 -6.48 7.91
C TYR A 105 9.58 -5.75 8.97
N TYR A 106 9.76 -6.07 10.26
CA TYR A 106 9.04 -5.38 11.34
C TYR A 106 9.44 -3.91 11.48
N LYS A 107 10.72 -3.60 11.31
CA LYS A 107 11.19 -2.20 11.29
C LYS A 107 10.54 -1.41 10.17
N MET A 108 10.36 -2.00 9.00
CA MET A 108 9.72 -1.34 7.86
C MET A 108 8.21 -1.11 8.11
N TYR A 109 7.50 -2.08 8.69
CA TYR A 109 6.11 -1.85 9.11
C TYR A 109 5.99 -0.78 10.19
N TYR A 110 6.91 -0.74 11.13
CA TYR A 110 6.95 0.35 12.11
C TYR A 110 7.15 1.70 11.41
N GLN A 111 8.09 1.81 10.49
CA GLN A 111 8.32 3.04 9.71
C GLN A 111 7.10 3.44 8.87
N LEU A 112 6.37 2.48 8.34
CA LEU A 112 5.15 2.74 7.60
C LEU A 112 4.06 3.37 8.49
N LEU A 113 3.87 2.83 9.70
CA LEU A 113 2.72 3.12 10.55
C LEU A 113 2.96 4.27 11.53
N HIS A 114 4.17 4.43 12.08
CA HIS A 114 4.44 5.36 13.18
C HIS A 114 4.16 6.83 12.81
N GLN A 115 4.30 7.21 11.55
CA GLN A 115 4.00 8.56 11.07
C GLN A 115 2.49 8.85 10.98
N LYS A 116 1.66 7.80 10.89
CA LYS A 116 0.19 7.92 10.84
C LYS A 116 -0.42 7.85 12.23
N VAL A 117 0.09 6.94 13.06
CA VAL A 117 -0.48 6.62 14.36
C VAL A 117 -0.03 7.66 15.37
N ASN A 118 -0.97 8.43 15.92
CA ASN A 118 -0.74 9.45 16.94
C ASN A 118 -1.68 9.24 18.13
N SER A 119 -1.41 9.90 19.26
CA SER A 119 -2.17 9.77 20.50
C SER A 119 -3.55 10.44 20.48
N GLU A 120 -3.85 11.25 19.45
CA GLU A 120 -5.11 11.97 19.35
C GLU A 120 -6.26 11.13 18.80
N ASN A 121 -5.94 10.04 18.11
CA ASN A 121 -6.89 9.21 17.39
C ASN A 121 -6.74 7.73 17.78
N THR A 122 -7.70 6.92 17.36
CA THR A 122 -7.70 5.46 17.54
C THR A 122 -7.58 4.77 16.20
N TYR A 123 -6.85 3.67 16.13
CA TYR A 123 -6.58 2.97 14.88
C TYR A 123 -6.89 1.49 14.96
N ASN A 124 -7.56 0.96 13.93
CA ASN A 124 -7.64 -0.46 13.65
C ASN A 124 -6.72 -0.75 12.45
N VAL A 125 -5.74 -1.62 12.62
CA VAL A 125 -4.75 -1.95 11.60
C VAL A 125 -4.99 -3.36 11.10
N TYR A 126 -5.14 -3.49 9.79
CA TYR A 126 -5.38 -4.74 9.07
C TYR A 126 -4.22 -4.98 8.11
N LEU A 127 -3.61 -6.14 8.20
CA LEU A 127 -2.46 -6.53 7.38
C LEU A 127 -2.90 -7.62 6.42
N ASP A 128 -2.52 -7.55 5.15
CA ASP A 128 -2.78 -8.64 4.22
C ASP A 128 -2.06 -9.91 4.70
N ILE A 129 -2.78 -11.04 4.65
CA ILE A 129 -2.23 -12.33 5.03
C ILE A 129 -1.56 -12.96 3.81
N LYS A 130 -0.26 -13.25 3.94
CA LYS A 130 0.44 -14.12 3.01
C LYS A 130 0.71 -15.46 3.68
N ASP A 131 0.77 -16.53 2.92
CA ASP A 131 0.89 -17.92 3.40
C ASP A 131 2.04 -18.17 4.39
N THR A 132 2.99 -17.24 4.50
CA THR A 132 4.14 -17.30 5.40
C THR A 132 3.94 -16.56 6.74
N CYS A 133 2.78 -15.93 6.96
CA CYS A 133 2.54 -15.15 8.18
C CYS A 133 2.11 -16.04 9.35
N SER A 134 3.03 -16.33 10.24
CA SER A 134 2.74 -17.07 11.48
C SER A 134 2.14 -16.14 12.55
N SER A 135 1.36 -16.74 13.48
CA SER A 135 0.87 -16.06 14.69
C SER A 135 2.01 -15.39 15.49
N ALA A 136 3.21 -15.97 15.47
CA ALA A 136 4.42 -15.41 16.08
C ALA A 136 4.84 -14.08 15.45
N LYS A 137 4.74 -13.93 14.11
CA LYS A 137 5.03 -12.67 13.43
C LYS A 137 4.06 -11.57 13.85
N LEU A 138 2.76 -11.87 13.91
CA LEU A 138 1.75 -10.93 14.38
C LEU A 138 2.00 -10.51 15.84
N ALA A 139 2.30 -11.48 16.73
CA ALA A 139 2.59 -11.20 18.13
C ALA A 139 3.81 -10.28 18.29
N ARG A 140 4.86 -10.48 17.49
CA ARG A 140 6.06 -9.65 17.52
C ARG A 140 5.78 -8.23 17.00
N LEU A 141 5.05 -8.10 15.89
CA LEU A 141 4.64 -6.80 15.37
C LEU A 141 3.73 -6.07 16.38
N LYS A 142 2.80 -6.78 16.99
CA LYS A 142 2.01 -6.26 18.12
C LYS A 142 2.90 -5.68 19.21
N LYS A 143 3.86 -6.46 19.71
CA LYS A 143 4.79 -6.02 20.77
C LYS A 143 5.57 -4.76 20.38
N ILE A 144 6.01 -4.64 19.12
CA ILE A 144 6.71 -3.45 18.62
C ILE A 144 5.76 -2.24 18.58
N MET A 145 4.48 -2.48 18.28
CA MET A 145 3.46 -1.43 18.16
C MET A 145 2.70 -1.16 19.46
N GLU A 146 2.75 -2.06 20.45
CA GLU A 146 2.02 -1.98 21.74
C GLU A 146 2.42 -0.80 22.63
N ASN A 147 3.61 -0.22 22.42
CA ASN A 147 3.97 1.05 23.04
C ASN A 147 3.11 2.23 22.53
N ASN A 148 2.22 1.99 21.58
CA ASN A 148 1.30 2.97 21.05
C ASN A 148 -0.15 2.61 21.42
N SER A 149 -0.61 3.15 22.55
CA SER A 149 -1.97 2.94 23.09
C SER A 149 -3.10 3.33 22.12
N SER A 150 -2.76 3.97 21.01
CA SER A 150 -3.71 4.40 19.98
C SER A 150 -4.14 3.26 19.03
N ILE A 151 -3.41 2.14 18.99
CA ILE A 151 -3.77 0.98 18.18
C ILE A 151 -4.70 0.07 18.98
N ARG A 152 -6.00 0.10 18.64
CA ARG A 152 -7.02 -0.74 19.29
C ARG A 152 -7.02 -2.17 18.78
N THR A 153 -6.81 -2.34 17.47
CA THR A 153 -6.84 -3.65 16.80
C THR A 153 -5.65 -3.76 15.85
N LEU A 154 -4.98 -4.90 15.88
CA LEU A 154 -3.98 -5.30 14.90
C LEU A 154 -4.24 -6.75 14.53
N GLN A 155 -4.61 -7.01 13.27
CA GLN A 155 -4.95 -8.36 12.81
C GLN A 155 -4.63 -8.57 11.34
N PHE A 156 -4.45 -9.84 10.95
CA PHE A 156 -4.37 -10.23 9.54
C PHE A 156 -5.77 -10.40 8.95
N ILE A 157 -5.90 -10.01 7.69
CA ILE A 157 -7.09 -10.26 6.86
C ILE A 157 -6.64 -10.75 5.48
N ARG A 158 -7.54 -11.36 4.71
CA ARG A 158 -7.25 -11.75 3.32
C ARG A 158 -7.61 -10.61 2.38
N SER A 159 -6.86 -10.44 1.28
CA SER A 159 -7.06 -9.35 0.31
C SER A 159 -8.50 -9.27 -0.23
N HIS A 160 -9.15 -10.44 -0.45
CA HIS A 160 -10.53 -10.46 -0.93
C HIS A 160 -11.56 -9.95 0.10
N GLU A 161 -11.22 -9.90 1.38
CA GLU A 161 -12.10 -9.39 2.44
C GLU A 161 -12.16 -7.87 2.48
N SER A 162 -11.18 -7.18 1.83
CA SER A 162 -11.11 -5.73 1.89
C SER A 162 -10.67 -5.07 0.59
N VAL A 163 -11.60 -4.36 -0.03
CA VAL A 163 -11.32 -3.53 -1.20
C VAL A 163 -10.27 -2.45 -0.93
N PHE A 164 -10.04 -2.09 0.31
CA PHE A 164 -9.00 -1.10 0.69
C PHE A 164 -7.59 -1.71 0.65
N VAL A 165 -7.43 -3.01 0.95
CA VAL A 165 -6.18 -3.75 0.68
C VAL A 165 -5.94 -3.82 -0.82
N GLN A 166 -6.97 -4.17 -1.60
CA GLN A 166 -6.88 -4.23 -3.07
C GLN A 166 -6.48 -2.87 -3.68
N LEU A 167 -6.97 -1.78 -3.12
CA LEU A 167 -6.60 -0.43 -3.55
C LEU A 167 -5.11 -0.13 -3.27
N ALA A 168 -4.58 -0.63 -2.15
CA ALA A 168 -3.15 -0.53 -1.84
C ALA A 168 -2.31 -1.33 -2.86
N ASP A 169 -2.71 -2.55 -3.22
CA ASP A 169 -2.08 -3.36 -4.27
C ASP A 169 -2.00 -2.59 -5.61
N VAL A 170 -3.12 -2.01 -6.04
CA VAL A 170 -3.18 -1.25 -7.30
C VAL A 170 -2.18 -0.10 -7.31
N PHE A 171 -2.10 0.68 -6.23
CA PHE A 171 -1.15 1.79 -6.16
C PHE A 171 0.30 1.33 -6.03
N MET A 172 0.59 0.31 -5.23
CA MET A 172 1.94 -0.27 -5.15
C MET A 172 2.39 -0.82 -6.49
N GLY A 173 1.50 -1.55 -7.18
CA GLY A 173 1.78 -2.09 -8.49
C GLY A 173 2.08 -1.01 -9.52
N ALA A 174 1.35 0.11 -9.49
CA ALA A 174 1.60 1.26 -10.36
C ALA A 174 2.97 1.91 -10.08
N ILE A 175 3.31 2.09 -8.80
CA ILE A 175 4.60 2.67 -8.38
C ILE A 175 5.74 1.73 -8.80
N ASN A 176 5.65 0.45 -8.47
CA ASN A 176 6.68 -0.53 -8.81
C ASN A 176 6.89 -0.64 -10.34
N TYR A 177 5.79 -0.64 -11.11
CA TYR A 177 5.89 -0.67 -12.57
C TYR A 177 6.55 0.59 -13.12
N ASN A 178 6.22 1.77 -12.60
CA ASN A 178 6.84 3.03 -12.98
C ASN A 178 8.36 3.02 -12.70
N LEU A 179 8.78 2.58 -11.51
CA LEU A 179 10.18 2.52 -11.12
C LEU A 179 10.98 1.55 -12.01
N ARG A 180 10.40 0.38 -12.31
CA ARG A 180 11.03 -0.61 -13.19
C ARG A 180 11.09 -0.15 -14.64
N LEU A 181 10.10 0.64 -15.09
CA LEU A 181 10.13 1.26 -16.41
C LEU A 181 11.26 2.27 -16.52
N GLU A 182 11.43 3.14 -15.52
CA GLU A 182 12.51 4.14 -15.48
C GLU A 182 13.90 3.50 -15.40
N LYS A 183 14.00 2.35 -14.71
CA LYS A 183 15.25 1.56 -14.62
C LYS A 183 15.56 0.75 -15.89
N GLY A 184 14.57 0.60 -16.79
CA GLY A 184 14.72 -0.19 -18.01
C GLY A 184 14.46 -1.71 -17.81
N ASP A 185 13.97 -2.12 -16.64
CA ASP A 185 13.68 -3.53 -16.33
C ASP A 185 12.41 -4.05 -17.02
N VAL A 186 11.57 -3.15 -17.52
CA VAL A 186 10.35 -3.48 -18.29
C VAL A 186 10.24 -2.56 -19.52
N GLN A 187 9.73 -3.11 -20.63
CA GLN A 187 9.66 -2.37 -21.89
C GLN A 187 8.47 -1.40 -22.03
N GLY A 188 7.57 -1.36 -21.05
CA GLY A 188 6.44 -0.41 -21.05
C GLY A 188 5.42 -0.61 -22.18
N THR A 189 5.21 -1.84 -22.64
CA THR A 189 4.30 -2.14 -23.77
C THR A 189 2.80 -2.10 -23.40
N MET A 190 2.46 -2.19 -22.12
CA MET A 190 1.07 -2.28 -21.65
C MET A 190 0.43 -0.89 -21.52
N LYS A 191 -0.17 -0.39 -22.60
CA LYS A 191 -0.81 0.94 -22.67
C LYS A 191 -1.76 1.25 -21.50
N ALA A 192 -2.59 0.28 -21.10
CA ALA A 192 -3.51 0.45 -19.95
C ALA A 192 -2.76 0.80 -18.66
N LYS A 193 -1.67 0.09 -18.34
CA LYS A 193 -0.85 0.36 -17.16
C LYS A 193 -0.19 1.73 -17.21
N LEU A 194 0.37 2.09 -18.36
CA LEU A 194 0.97 3.41 -18.55
C LEU A 194 -0.06 4.55 -18.37
N SER A 195 -1.25 4.38 -18.95
CA SER A 195 -2.33 5.38 -18.82
C SER A 195 -2.80 5.54 -17.37
N LEU A 196 -2.87 4.44 -16.58
CA LEU A 196 -3.21 4.53 -15.16
C LEU A 196 -2.10 5.19 -14.34
N ILE A 197 -0.83 4.91 -14.63
CA ILE A 197 0.32 5.57 -13.99
C ILE A 197 0.26 7.08 -14.25
N GLU A 198 0.06 7.51 -15.49
CA GLU A 198 -0.06 8.92 -15.82
C GLU A 198 -1.29 9.57 -15.16
N LYS A 199 -2.40 8.84 -15.04
CA LYS A 199 -3.57 9.30 -14.29
C LYS A 199 -3.24 9.52 -12.80
N ILE A 200 -2.52 8.59 -12.15
CA ILE A 200 -2.09 8.74 -10.76
C ILE A 200 -1.13 9.92 -10.61
N LYS A 201 -0.14 10.06 -11.49
CA LYS A 201 0.79 11.20 -11.50
C LYS A 201 0.04 12.53 -11.61
N LYS A 202 -0.92 12.62 -12.52
CA LYS A 202 -1.75 13.81 -12.72
C LYS A 202 -2.56 14.19 -11.48
N HIS A 203 -3.24 13.23 -10.86
CA HIS A 203 -4.04 13.48 -9.65
C HIS A 203 -3.18 13.82 -8.43
N SER A 204 -2.09 13.11 -8.24
CA SER A 204 -1.21 13.28 -7.08
C SER A 204 -0.24 14.44 -7.24
N ASN A 205 0.00 14.90 -8.48
CA ASN A 205 1.03 15.88 -8.83
C ASN A 205 2.43 15.48 -8.33
N ILE A 206 2.80 14.21 -8.55
CA ILE A 206 4.13 13.64 -8.22
C ILE A 206 4.60 12.70 -9.33
N SER A 207 5.92 12.50 -9.44
CA SER A 207 6.54 11.65 -10.47
C SER A 207 6.52 10.14 -10.15
N LEU A 208 6.20 9.75 -8.93
CA LEU A 208 6.21 8.37 -8.39
C LEU A 208 7.62 7.76 -8.23
N ASN A 209 8.69 8.52 -8.31
CA ASN A 209 10.07 8.04 -8.22
C ASN A 209 10.90 8.72 -7.13
N SER A 210 10.27 9.51 -6.28
CA SER A 210 10.95 10.22 -5.19
C SER A 210 10.05 10.40 -3.98
N SER A 211 10.67 10.65 -2.82
CA SER A 211 9.95 10.92 -1.58
C SER A 211 9.12 12.20 -1.68
N THR A 212 7.94 12.16 -1.08
CA THR A 212 7.07 13.33 -0.94
C THR A 212 7.19 13.93 0.46
N LEU A 213 6.80 15.19 0.62
CA LEU A 213 6.70 15.80 1.95
C LEU A 213 5.70 15.01 2.82
N LEU A 214 6.00 14.84 4.09
CA LEU A 214 5.14 14.13 5.04
C LEU A 214 3.75 14.77 5.18
N SER A 215 3.65 16.08 4.96
CA SER A 215 2.39 16.82 4.93
C SER A 215 1.44 16.43 3.78
N ARG A 216 1.95 15.78 2.75
CA ARG A 216 1.14 15.24 1.64
C ARG A 216 0.44 13.94 2.05
N ARG A 217 -0.60 14.05 2.86
CA ARG A 217 -1.31 12.89 3.42
C ARG A 217 -2.11 12.10 2.39
N LYS A 218 -2.63 12.75 1.34
CA LYS A 218 -3.50 12.11 0.35
C LYS A 218 -2.83 10.96 -0.37
N PHE A 219 -1.61 11.20 -0.87
CA PHE A 219 -0.79 10.23 -1.57
C PHE A 219 0.68 10.51 -1.23
N ASN A 220 1.23 9.68 -0.36
CA ASN A 220 2.55 9.89 0.22
C ASN A 220 3.50 8.76 -0.11
N LEU A 221 4.67 9.10 -0.61
CA LEU A 221 5.75 8.17 -0.91
C LEU A 221 6.96 8.47 -0.03
N PHE A 222 7.58 7.43 0.48
CA PHE A 222 8.83 7.52 1.23
C PHE A 222 9.82 6.50 0.70
N PHE A 223 10.80 7.00 -0.04
CA PHE A 223 11.97 6.23 -0.46
C PHE A 223 12.95 6.24 0.71
N ILE A 224 13.10 5.10 1.34
CA ILE A 224 14.00 4.94 2.48
C ILE A 224 15.41 4.64 1.99
N SER A 225 16.41 5.41 2.46
CA SER A 225 17.82 5.07 2.28
C SER A 225 18.30 4.27 3.47
N LEU A 226 18.97 3.17 3.20
CA LEU A 226 19.54 2.25 4.21
C LEU A 226 21.06 2.43 4.37
N LYS A 227 21.64 3.40 3.68
CA LYS A 227 23.09 3.76 3.76
C LYS A 227 23.37 4.66 4.92
#